data_4fcc966a72b93736edc8e1de89260689
#
_entry.id   4fcc966a72b93736edc8e1de89260689
#
_cell.length_a   1.000
_cell.length_b   1.000
_cell.length_c   1.000
_cell.angle_alpha   90.00
_cell.angle_beta   90.00
_cell.angle_gamma   90.00
#
_symmetry.space_group_name_H-M   'P 1'
#
loop_
_entity.id
_entity.type
_entity.pdbx_description
1 polymer ?
#
loop_
_entity_poly.entity_id
_entity_poly.type
_entity_poly.pdbx_seq_one_letter_code
_entity_poly.pdbx_strand_id
1 'polypeptide(L)'
;MTRRDHGPKDGRSYGGLSKEQRVAQRQTRLIDAALELFGTQGYAATSIERLCALANVSTRSFYEDMGSREALLIALANRITSRALEYALAALAATENEPLPVRVVASFRAYLGVTCADARCARVCYVEVVGVSAAVEEWRRQQRHLLSALLISEAERAVGRGETGPRRFDLFALAVIGAVTSLAQELVQGTEPGATVSLDEICAEIAYFVNSGLSGTRVDPPTEDGAGRIPLARQERSTVEADVS
;
A
#
# COMPACT_ATOMS: atom_id res chain seq x y z
N MET A 1 69.27 -26.57 14.23
CA MET A 1 68.67 -25.23 14.21
C MET A 1 67.46 -25.30 13.33
N THR A 2 66.28 -25.72 13.86
CA THR A 2 65.06 -26.09 13.09
C THR A 2 64.06 -24.92 13.28
N ARG A 3 63.79 -24.20 12.20
CA ARG A 3 62.75 -23.17 12.15
C ARG A 3 61.36 -23.82 12.17
N ARG A 4 60.54 -23.50 13.19
CA ARG A 4 59.15 -23.83 13.24
C ARG A 4 58.37 -22.83 12.39
N ASP A 5 57.78 -23.34 11.34
CA ASP A 5 56.85 -22.63 10.45
C ASP A 5 55.51 -22.46 11.20
N HIS A 6 55.07 -21.20 11.40
CA HIS A 6 53.77 -20.88 11.94
C HIS A 6 52.81 -20.65 10.76
N GLY A 7 52.06 -21.69 10.41
CA GLY A 7 50.97 -21.59 9.46
C GLY A 7 49.88 -20.60 9.95
N PRO A 8 49.12 -19.96 9.01
CA PRO A 8 48.11 -18.96 9.34
C PRO A 8 46.98 -19.65 10.12
N LYS A 9 46.62 -19.10 11.26
CA LYS A 9 45.43 -19.47 12.02
C LYS A 9 44.20 -19.11 11.19
N ASP A 10 43.52 -20.08 10.61
CA ASP A 10 42.17 -20.01 10.10
C ASP A 10 41.27 -19.47 11.20
N GLY A 11 40.92 -18.18 11.10
CA GLY A 11 39.92 -17.52 11.91
C GLY A 11 38.57 -18.14 11.58
N ARG A 12 38.11 -19.13 12.35
CA ARG A 12 36.72 -19.58 12.34
C ARG A 12 35.84 -18.37 12.59
N SER A 13 35.23 -17.86 11.53
CA SER A 13 34.11 -16.93 11.60
C SER A 13 32.99 -17.60 12.38
N TYR A 14 32.90 -17.29 13.66
CA TYR A 14 31.72 -17.61 14.48
C TYR A 14 30.55 -16.82 13.89
N GLY A 15 29.56 -17.52 13.30
CA GLY A 15 28.42 -17.01 12.57
C GLY A 15 27.46 -16.16 13.42
N GLY A 16 27.94 -15.02 13.92
CA GLY A 16 27.10 -14.00 14.52
C GLY A 16 26.59 -13.07 13.43
N LEU A 17 25.29 -12.77 13.47
CA LEU A 17 24.67 -11.78 12.59
C LEU A 17 25.38 -10.44 12.68
N SER A 18 25.52 -9.72 11.55
CA SER A 18 26.02 -8.34 11.53
C SER A 18 25.10 -7.42 12.34
N LYS A 19 25.57 -6.21 12.63
CA LYS A 19 24.75 -5.20 13.32
C LYS A 19 23.49 -4.90 12.49
N GLU A 20 23.62 -4.74 11.18
CA GLU A 20 22.55 -4.46 10.24
C GLU A 20 21.54 -5.62 10.19
N GLN A 21 22.02 -6.86 10.16
CA GLN A 21 21.16 -8.04 10.20
C GLN A 21 20.35 -8.14 11.49
N ARG A 22 20.95 -7.80 12.65
CA ARG A 22 20.23 -7.74 13.92
C ARG A 22 19.17 -6.66 13.96
N VAL A 23 19.45 -5.47 13.39
CA VAL A 23 18.45 -4.38 13.23
C VAL A 23 17.30 -4.87 12.37
N ALA A 24 17.58 -5.40 11.18
CA ALA A 24 16.55 -5.91 10.26
C ALA A 24 15.67 -7.00 10.89
N GLN A 25 16.26 -7.93 11.67
CA GLN A 25 15.49 -8.94 12.41
C GLN A 25 14.58 -8.34 13.48
N ARG A 26 15.05 -7.30 14.22
CA ARG A 26 14.19 -6.62 15.19
C ARG A 26 13.07 -5.86 14.52
N GLN A 27 13.35 -5.16 13.42
CA GLN A 27 12.33 -4.47 12.63
C GLN A 27 11.27 -5.45 12.12
N THR A 28 11.67 -6.59 11.57
CA THR A 28 10.73 -7.63 11.13
C THR A 28 9.83 -8.09 12.28
N ARG A 29 10.39 -8.41 13.46
CA ARG A 29 9.61 -8.84 14.62
C ARG A 29 8.66 -7.75 15.12
N LEU A 30 9.07 -6.47 15.09
CA LEU A 30 8.23 -5.34 15.46
C LEU A 30 7.07 -5.15 14.46
N ILE A 31 7.32 -5.31 13.17
CA ILE A 31 6.28 -5.23 12.13
C ILE A 31 5.30 -6.41 12.25
N ASP A 32 5.78 -7.62 12.60
CA ASP A 32 4.91 -8.78 12.82
C ASP A 32 4.06 -8.61 14.09
N ALA A 33 4.65 -8.08 15.17
CA ALA A 33 3.90 -7.73 16.39
C ALA A 33 2.88 -6.62 16.14
N ALA A 34 3.21 -5.65 15.28
CA ALA A 34 2.28 -4.60 14.88
C ALA A 34 1.11 -5.14 14.06
N LEU A 35 1.34 -6.09 13.13
CA LEU A 35 0.25 -6.74 12.40
C LEU A 35 -0.71 -7.44 13.35
N GLU A 36 -0.18 -8.18 14.33
CA GLU A 36 -1.01 -8.85 15.33
C GLU A 36 -1.82 -7.86 16.16
N LEU A 37 -1.17 -6.86 16.75
CA LEU A 37 -1.81 -5.96 17.71
C LEU A 37 -2.69 -4.90 17.03
N PHE A 38 -2.21 -4.24 15.98
CA PHE A 38 -3.03 -3.25 15.26
C PHE A 38 -4.17 -3.90 14.50
N GLY A 39 -3.92 -5.09 13.92
CA GLY A 39 -4.93 -5.82 13.15
C GLY A 39 -6.02 -6.46 14.00
N THR A 40 -5.78 -6.73 15.30
CA THR A 40 -6.78 -7.36 16.19
C THR A 40 -7.39 -6.40 17.18
N GLN A 41 -6.57 -5.55 17.82
CA GLN A 41 -7.01 -4.65 18.90
C GLN A 41 -7.15 -3.20 18.46
N GLY A 42 -6.51 -2.84 17.33
CA GLY A 42 -6.47 -1.50 16.79
C GLY A 42 -5.25 -0.68 17.23
N TYR A 43 -4.91 0.32 16.40
CA TYR A 43 -3.79 1.20 16.65
C TYR A 43 -3.93 1.99 17.96
N ALA A 44 -5.11 2.57 18.21
CA ALA A 44 -5.35 3.40 19.39
C ALA A 44 -5.17 2.64 20.72
N ALA A 45 -5.57 1.36 20.77
CA ALA A 45 -5.50 0.51 21.96
C ALA A 45 -4.14 -0.16 22.17
N THR A 46 -3.18 0.03 21.26
CA THR A 46 -1.89 -0.67 21.30
C THR A 46 -0.78 0.26 21.80
N SER A 47 -0.14 -0.08 22.93
CA SER A 47 1.00 0.67 23.45
C SER A 47 2.34 0.16 22.91
N ILE A 48 3.39 1.00 23.00
CA ILE A 48 4.76 0.63 22.61
C ILE A 48 5.29 -0.51 23.47
N GLU A 49 4.96 -0.53 24.75
CA GLU A 49 5.37 -1.58 25.68
C GLU A 49 4.83 -2.95 25.26
N ARG A 50 3.56 -3.01 24.82
CA ARG A 50 2.94 -4.24 24.32
C ARG A 50 3.58 -4.72 23.02
N LEU A 51 3.87 -3.81 22.08
CA LEU A 51 4.60 -4.11 20.85
C LEU A 51 5.99 -4.67 21.17
N CYS A 52 6.73 -4.02 22.05
CA CYS A 52 8.06 -4.45 22.48
C CYS A 52 8.05 -5.82 23.18
N ALA A 53 7.07 -6.06 24.05
CA ALA A 53 6.91 -7.33 24.74
C ALA A 53 6.64 -8.48 23.75
N LEU A 54 5.70 -8.28 22.82
CA LEU A 54 5.37 -9.29 21.82
C LEU A 54 6.53 -9.54 20.83
N ALA A 55 7.23 -8.49 20.41
CA ALA A 55 8.37 -8.57 19.50
C ALA A 55 9.66 -9.10 20.18
N ASN A 56 9.69 -9.20 21.50
CA ASN A 56 10.89 -9.45 22.29
C ASN A 56 12.04 -8.47 21.93
N VAL A 57 11.71 -7.17 22.00
CA VAL A 57 12.60 -6.04 21.71
C VAL A 57 12.51 -5.05 22.86
N SER A 58 13.63 -4.45 23.29
CA SER A 58 13.60 -3.41 24.30
C SER A 58 12.96 -2.11 23.77
N THR A 59 12.31 -1.34 24.66
CA THR A 59 11.76 -0.01 24.30
C THR A 59 12.84 0.93 23.73
N ARG A 60 14.06 0.86 24.23
CA ARG A 60 15.19 1.61 23.69
C ARG A 60 15.46 1.23 22.24
N SER A 61 15.57 -0.08 21.95
CA SER A 61 15.79 -0.56 20.57
C SER A 61 14.61 -0.24 19.65
N PHE A 62 13.38 -0.22 20.18
CA PHE A 62 12.22 0.23 19.42
C PHE A 62 12.40 1.66 18.89
N TYR A 63 12.76 2.60 19.75
CA TYR A 63 12.97 4.00 19.33
C TYR A 63 14.19 4.16 18.43
N GLU A 64 15.26 3.39 18.65
CA GLU A 64 16.45 3.39 17.79
C GLU A 64 16.15 2.83 16.38
N ASP A 65 15.32 1.77 16.27
CA ASP A 65 15.08 1.05 15.01
C ASP A 65 13.84 1.56 14.24
N MET A 66 12.81 2.08 14.91
CA MET A 66 11.52 2.48 14.31
C MET A 66 11.18 3.96 14.52
N GLY A 67 11.74 4.62 15.52
CA GLY A 67 11.51 6.02 15.83
C GLY A 67 10.18 6.31 16.53
N SER A 68 9.05 5.87 16.00
CA SER A 68 7.73 6.12 16.58
C SER A 68 6.73 5.00 16.27
N ARG A 69 5.59 5.02 16.97
CA ARG A 69 4.49 4.09 16.72
C ARG A 69 3.82 4.34 15.35
N GLU A 70 3.74 5.60 14.93
CA GLU A 70 3.26 5.97 13.59
C GLU A 70 4.21 5.46 12.50
N ALA A 71 5.52 5.60 12.69
CA ALA A 71 6.51 5.07 11.74
C ALA A 71 6.41 3.54 11.61
N LEU A 72 6.14 2.83 12.71
CA LEU A 72 5.87 1.39 12.70
C LEU A 72 4.59 1.05 11.94
N LEU A 73 3.50 1.82 12.12
CA LEU A 73 2.25 1.64 11.37
C LEU A 73 2.48 1.85 9.87
N ILE A 74 3.18 2.91 9.49
CA ILE A 74 3.56 3.19 8.10
C ILE A 74 4.42 2.05 7.53
N ALA A 75 5.42 1.57 8.28
CA ALA A 75 6.28 0.47 7.84
C ALA A 75 5.49 -0.83 7.61
N LEU A 76 4.54 -1.16 8.50
CA LEU A 76 3.64 -2.29 8.35
C LEU A 76 2.75 -2.14 7.12
N ALA A 77 2.07 -1.01 6.98
CA ALA A 77 1.19 -0.74 5.85
C ALA A 77 1.96 -0.76 4.52
N ASN A 78 3.17 -0.17 4.47
CA ASN A 78 4.06 -0.27 3.31
C ASN A 78 4.41 -1.72 2.96
N ARG A 79 4.75 -2.56 3.94
CA ARG A 79 5.07 -3.98 3.70
C ARG A 79 3.90 -4.70 3.02
N ILE A 80 2.68 -4.44 3.47
CA ILE A 80 1.47 -5.06 2.89
C ILE A 80 1.19 -4.52 1.50
N THR A 81 1.16 -3.19 1.33
CA THR A 81 0.78 -2.55 0.06
C THR A 81 1.84 -2.74 -1.03
N SER A 82 3.13 -2.72 -0.69
CA SER A 82 4.20 -3.00 -1.67
C SER A 82 4.10 -4.42 -2.19
N ARG A 83 3.87 -5.40 -1.29
CA ARG A 83 3.66 -6.79 -1.70
C ARG A 83 2.40 -6.93 -2.57
N ALA A 84 1.30 -6.28 -2.21
CA ALA A 84 0.08 -6.30 -3.02
C ALA A 84 0.31 -5.74 -4.42
N LEU A 85 1.07 -4.64 -4.52
CA LEU A 85 1.45 -4.04 -5.79
C LEU A 85 2.32 -4.95 -6.64
N GLU A 86 3.32 -5.62 -6.05
CA GLU A 86 4.15 -6.62 -6.75
C GLU A 86 3.29 -7.71 -7.38
N TYR A 87 2.33 -8.27 -6.64
CA TYR A 87 1.42 -9.29 -7.15
C TYR A 87 0.50 -8.75 -8.24
N ALA A 88 -0.03 -7.54 -8.10
CA ALA A 88 -0.85 -6.91 -9.13
C ALA A 88 -0.09 -6.68 -10.43
N LEU A 89 1.15 -6.17 -10.35
CA LEU A 89 2.01 -5.96 -11.51
C LEU A 89 2.41 -7.29 -12.18
N ALA A 90 2.68 -8.32 -11.39
CA ALA A 90 2.95 -9.67 -11.91
C ALA A 90 1.72 -10.25 -12.64
N ALA A 91 0.51 -10.04 -12.10
CA ALA A 91 -0.73 -10.46 -12.74
C ALA A 91 -0.98 -9.71 -14.05
N LEU A 92 -0.73 -8.39 -14.10
CA LEU A 92 -0.80 -7.60 -15.34
C LEU A 92 0.19 -8.11 -16.40
N ALA A 93 1.41 -8.40 -16.00
CA ALA A 93 2.42 -8.95 -16.91
C ALA A 93 2.03 -10.35 -17.43
N ALA A 94 1.52 -11.22 -16.56
CA ALA A 94 1.08 -12.58 -16.93
C ALA A 94 -0.14 -12.57 -17.89
N THR A 95 -0.95 -11.53 -17.86
CA THR A 95 -2.15 -11.37 -18.67
C THR A 95 -2.00 -10.31 -19.76
N GLU A 96 -0.78 -9.92 -20.12
CA GLU A 96 -0.51 -8.81 -21.04
C GLU A 96 -1.24 -8.93 -22.39
N ASN A 97 -1.37 -10.15 -22.92
CA ASN A 97 -2.01 -10.43 -24.21
C ASN A 97 -3.51 -10.73 -24.09
N GLU A 98 -4.05 -10.76 -22.88
CA GLU A 98 -5.47 -10.97 -22.65
C GLU A 98 -6.29 -9.68 -22.87
N PRO A 99 -7.60 -9.79 -23.15
CA PRO A 99 -8.48 -8.63 -23.22
C PRO A 99 -8.46 -7.79 -21.94
N LEU A 100 -8.68 -6.48 -22.08
CA LEU A 100 -8.67 -5.52 -20.94
C LEU A 100 -9.50 -6.00 -19.72
N PRO A 101 -10.73 -6.54 -19.87
CA PRO A 101 -11.50 -7.02 -18.71
C PRO A 101 -10.80 -8.13 -17.92
N VAL A 102 -10.09 -9.03 -18.59
CA VAL A 102 -9.34 -10.12 -17.93
C VAL A 102 -8.17 -9.57 -17.15
N ARG A 103 -7.41 -8.62 -17.73
CA ARG A 103 -6.29 -7.97 -17.05
C ARG A 103 -6.74 -7.19 -15.83
N VAL A 104 -7.85 -6.47 -15.92
CA VAL A 104 -8.46 -5.73 -14.80
C VAL A 104 -8.81 -6.69 -13.66
N VAL A 105 -9.56 -7.76 -13.94
CA VAL A 105 -9.92 -8.76 -12.90
C VAL A 105 -8.69 -9.36 -12.25
N ALA A 106 -7.71 -9.79 -13.05
CA ALA A 106 -6.49 -10.44 -12.56
C ALA A 106 -5.70 -9.52 -11.62
N SER A 107 -5.51 -8.25 -11.99
CA SER A 107 -4.74 -7.29 -11.21
C SER A 107 -5.41 -6.91 -9.88
N PHE A 108 -6.72 -6.63 -9.89
CA PHE A 108 -7.46 -6.32 -8.67
C PHE A 108 -7.56 -7.51 -7.73
N ARG A 109 -7.81 -8.72 -8.26
CA ARG A 109 -7.83 -9.95 -7.46
C ARG A 109 -6.46 -10.20 -6.81
N ALA A 110 -5.37 -9.98 -7.53
CA ALA A 110 -4.01 -10.13 -6.99
C ALA A 110 -3.72 -9.10 -5.88
N TYR A 111 -4.08 -7.83 -6.09
CA TYR A 111 -3.91 -6.77 -5.09
C TYR A 111 -4.74 -7.03 -3.82
N LEU A 112 -6.04 -7.26 -3.99
CA LEU A 112 -6.96 -7.49 -2.88
C LEU A 112 -6.72 -8.84 -2.19
N GLY A 113 -6.23 -9.85 -2.91
CA GLY A 113 -5.80 -11.12 -2.35
C GLY A 113 -4.65 -11.00 -1.35
N VAL A 114 -3.83 -9.94 -1.42
CA VAL A 114 -2.80 -9.65 -0.41
C VAL A 114 -3.34 -8.75 0.70
N THR A 115 -4.10 -7.70 0.35
CA THR A 115 -4.54 -6.70 1.33
C THR A 115 -5.75 -7.15 2.15
N CYS A 116 -6.59 -8.06 1.62
CA CYS A 116 -7.86 -8.46 2.23
C CYS A 116 -7.97 -9.94 2.61
N ALA A 117 -7.06 -10.84 2.15
CA ALA A 117 -7.14 -12.26 2.51
C ALA A 117 -6.94 -12.52 4.00
N ASP A 118 -6.17 -11.68 4.70
CA ASP A 118 -6.04 -11.65 6.15
C ASP A 118 -6.78 -10.42 6.68
N ALA A 119 -7.82 -10.63 7.50
CA ALA A 119 -8.61 -9.55 8.08
C ALA A 119 -7.76 -8.52 8.84
N ARG A 120 -6.63 -8.94 9.45
CA ARG A 120 -5.68 -8.03 10.09
C ARG A 120 -5.01 -7.09 9.09
N CYS A 121 -4.62 -7.61 7.92
CA CYS A 121 -4.05 -6.80 6.84
C CYS A 121 -5.07 -5.79 6.33
N ALA A 122 -6.30 -6.22 6.07
CA ALA A 122 -7.37 -5.35 5.61
C ALA A 122 -7.67 -4.25 6.64
N ARG A 123 -7.78 -4.60 7.93
CA ARG A 123 -7.98 -3.63 8.99
C ARG A 123 -6.87 -2.60 9.05
N VAL A 124 -5.60 -3.02 9.01
CA VAL A 124 -4.45 -2.10 8.99
C VAL A 124 -4.52 -1.16 7.80
N CYS A 125 -4.67 -1.69 6.57
CA CYS A 125 -4.59 -0.91 5.34
C CYS A 125 -5.77 0.06 5.12
N TYR A 126 -6.96 -0.29 5.61
CA TYR A 126 -8.18 0.45 5.26
C TYR A 126 -8.87 1.12 6.46
N VAL A 127 -8.56 0.72 7.70
CA VAL A 127 -9.19 1.26 8.91
C VAL A 127 -8.19 1.96 9.81
N GLU A 128 -7.16 1.25 10.29
CA GLU A 128 -6.27 1.75 11.34
C GLU A 128 -5.34 2.89 10.90
N VAL A 129 -5.11 3.08 9.59
CA VAL A 129 -4.34 4.21 9.04
C VAL A 129 -5.16 5.50 8.91
N VAL A 130 -6.46 5.49 9.18
CA VAL A 130 -7.34 6.65 8.98
C VAL A 130 -7.32 7.57 10.19
N GLY A 131 -7.02 8.86 9.99
CA GLY A 131 -7.12 9.87 11.05
C GLY A 131 -6.09 9.77 12.17
N VAL A 132 -4.98 9.04 11.98
CA VAL A 132 -3.98 8.81 13.03
C VAL A 132 -3.13 10.05 13.31
N SER A 133 -2.53 10.62 12.28
CA SER A 133 -1.67 11.81 12.38
C SER A 133 -1.41 12.43 10.99
N ALA A 134 -0.89 13.66 10.97
CA ALA A 134 -0.51 14.31 9.72
C ALA A 134 0.52 13.50 8.90
N ALA A 135 1.46 12.82 9.57
CA ALA A 135 2.46 11.99 8.90
C ALA A 135 1.83 10.77 8.21
N VAL A 136 0.88 10.12 8.87
CA VAL A 136 0.16 8.97 8.30
C VAL A 136 -0.76 9.41 7.15
N GLU A 137 -1.44 10.57 7.27
CA GLU A 137 -2.27 11.11 6.18
C GLU A 137 -1.42 11.53 4.97
N GLU A 138 -0.22 12.07 5.18
CA GLU A 138 0.73 12.37 4.10
C GLU A 138 1.15 11.07 3.38
N TRP A 139 1.51 10.04 4.13
CA TRP A 139 1.81 8.73 3.58
C TRP A 139 0.62 8.16 2.77
N ARG A 140 -0.61 8.22 3.30
CA ARG A 140 -1.82 7.79 2.59
C ARG A 140 -2.03 8.55 1.28
N ARG A 141 -1.77 9.87 1.28
CA ARG A 141 -1.84 10.70 0.07
C ARG A 141 -0.82 10.23 -0.98
N GLN A 142 0.43 9.97 -0.57
CA GLN A 142 1.48 9.46 -1.45
C GLN A 142 1.10 8.09 -2.05
N GLN A 143 0.54 7.19 -1.26
CA GLN A 143 0.04 5.90 -1.75
C GLN A 143 -1.06 6.08 -2.80
N ARG A 144 -2.02 6.98 -2.56
CA ARG A 144 -3.07 7.28 -3.55
C ARG A 144 -2.48 7.82 -4.86
N HIS A 145 -1.50 8.71 -4.80
CA HIS A 145 -0.84 9.24 -6.00
C HIS A 145 -0.11 8.14 -6.77
N LEU A 146 0.59 7.25 -6.09
CA LEU A 146 1.28 6.12 -6.72
C LEU A 146 0.29 5.19 -7.43
N LEU A 147 -0.76 4.76 -6.74
CA LEU A 147 -1.79 3.89 -7.32
C LEU A 147 -2.54 4.57 -8.46
N SER A 148 -2.84 5.87 -8.33
CA SER A 148 -3.48 6.66 -9.39
C SER A 148 -2.62 6.70 -10.65
N ALA A 149 -1.30 6.95 -10.52
CA ALA A 149 -0.38 6.97 -11.65
C ALA A 149 -0.33 5.61 -12.38
N LEU A 150 -0.36 4.50 -11.64
CA LEU A 150 -0.40 3.16 -12.21
C LEU A 150 -1.70 2.89 -12.96
N LEU A 151 -2.85 3.24 -12.39
CA LEU A 151 -4.15 3.08 -13.05
C LEU A 151 -4.24 3.92 -14.34
N ILE A 152 -3.74 5.16 -14.31
CA ILE A 152 -3.67 6.04 -15.48
C ILE A 152 -2.80 5.41 -16.56
N SER A 153 -1.60 4.93 -16.21
CA SER A 153 -0.67 4.29 -17.14
C SER A 153 -1.30 3.05 -17.83
N GLU A 154 -2.06 2.22 -17.08
CA GLU A 154 -2.75 1.06 -17.66
C GLU A 154 -3.90 1.49 -18.58
N ALA A 155 -4.67 2.52 -18.19
CA ALA A 155 -5.74 3.05 -19.03
C ALA A 155 -5.19 3.67 -20.33
N GLU A 156 -4.07 4.39 -20.29
CA GLU A 156 -3.39 4.93 -21.46
C GLU A 156 -2.85 3.82 -22.38
N ARG A 157 -2.32 2.73 -21.81
CA ARG A 157 -1.95 1.53 -22.60
C ARG A 157 -3.15 0.91 -23.28
N ALA A 158 -4.31 0.83 -22.62
CA ALA A 158 -5.54 0.34 -23.20
C ALA A 158 -6.03 1.25 -24.34
N VAL A 159 -5.86 2.57 -24.24
CA VAL A 159 -6.09 3.51 -25.36
C VAL A 159 -5.17 3.20 -26.53
N GLY A 160 -3.88 3.01 -26.30
CA GLY A 160 -2.89 2.67 -27.32
C GLY A 160 -3.19 1.35 -28.06
N ARG A 161 -3.88 0.43 -27.40
CA ARG A 161 -4.34 -0.85 -27.98
C ARG A 161 -5.73 -0.76 -28.64
N GLY A 162 -6.40 0.41 -28.58
CA GLY A 162 -7.75 0.58 -29.10
C GLY A 162 -8.85 -0.11 -28.27
N GLU A 163 -8.56 -0.49 -27.02
CA GLU A 163 -9.48 -1.19 -26.11
C GLU A 163 -10.42 -0.22 -25.40
N THR A 164 -10.06 1.06 -25.31
CA THR A 164 -10.87 2.15 -24.74
C THR A 164 -10.59 3.46 -25.46
N GLY A 165 -11.52 4.42 -25.36
CA GLY A 165 -11.38 5.75 -25.96
C GLY A 165 -10.44 6.67 -25.13
N PRO A 166 -9.76 7.63 -25.78
CA PRO A 166 -8.90 8.59 -25.09
C PRO A 166 -9.74 9.56 -24.25
N ARG A 167 -9.34 9.77 -22.99
CA ARG A 167 -9.91 10.76 -22.08
C ARG A 167 -8.94 11.08 -20.94
N ARG A 168 -9.31 12.03 -20.08
CA ARG A 168 -8.60 12.20 -18.81
C ARG A 168 -9.00 11.09 -17.83
N PHE A 169 -8.01 10.42 -17.25
CA PHE A 169 -8.22 9.30 -16.34
C PHE A 169 -7.96 9.64 -14.87
N ASP A 170 -7.53 10.87 -14.55
CA ASP A 170 -7.18 11.31 -13.19
C ASP A 170 -8.35 11.13 -12.19
N LEU A 171 -9.52 11.66 -12.50
CA LEU A 171 -10.70 11.50 -11.64
C LEU A 171 -11.23 10.06 -11.64
N PHE A 172 -11.13 9.37 -12.76
CA PHE A 172 -11.49 7.95 -12.85
C PHE A 172 -10.61 7.10 -11.92
N ALA A 173 -9.29 7.30 -11.96
CA ALA A 173 -8.37 6.58 -11.08
C ALA A 173 -8.65 6.85 -9.60
N LEU A 174 -8.94 8.11 -9.22
CA LEU A 174 -9.35 8.46 -7.85
C LEU A 174 -10.66 7.79 -7.44
N ALA A 175 -11.66 7.75 -8.34
CA ALA A 175 -12.93 7.07 -8.09
C ALA A 175 -12.74 5.57 -7.87
N VAL A 176 -11.89 4.91 -8.68
CA VAL A 176 -11.54 3.49 -8.52
C VAL A 176 -10.87 3.24 -7.17
N ILE A 177 -9.89 4.05 -6.76
CA ILE A 177 -9.22 3.93 -5.47
C ILE A 177 -10.22 4.14 -4.32
N GLY A 178 -11.13 5.09 -4.46
CA GLY A 178 -12.21 5.34 -3.49
C GLY A 178 -13.13 4.13 -3.36
N ALA A 179 -13.57 3.55 -4.48
CA ALA A 179 -14.41 2.36 -4.48
C ALA A 179 -13.73 1.16 -3.82
N VAL A 180 -12.45 0.90 -4.18
CA VAL A 180 -11.65 -0.16 -3.55
C VAL A 180 -11.55 0.04 -2.05
N THR A 181 -11.25 1.26 -1.60
CA THR A 181 -11.10 1.59 -0.17
C THR A 181 -12.41 1.36 0.57
N SER A 182 -13.54 1.86 0.04
CA SER A 182 -14.85 1.73 0.69
C SER A 182 -15.32 0.28 0.78
N LEU A 183 -15.18 -0.49 -0.31
CA LEU A 183 -15.56 -1.90 -0.32
C LEU A 183 -14.67 -2.76 0.59
N ALA A 184 -13.37 -2.45 0.67
CA ALA A 184 -12.47 -3.13 1.59
C ALA A 184 -12.74 -2.77 3.07
N GLN A 185 -13.18 -1.54 3.36
CA GLN A 185 -13.65 -1.17 4.70
C GLN A 185 -14.90 -1.94 5.08
N GLU A 186 -15.85 -2.10 4.17
CA GLU A 186 -17.07 -2.89 4.37
C GLU A 186 -16.77 -4.35 4.73
N LEU A 187 -15.79 -4.96 4.04
CA LEU A 187 -15.31 -6.32 4.35
C LEU A 187 -14.82 -6.46 5.80
N VAL A 188 -14.21 -5.40 6.35
CA VAL A 188 -13.61 -5.44 7.71
C VAL A 188 -14.62 -5.07 8.80
N GLN A 189 -15.48 -4.10 8.52
CA GLN A 189 -16.35 -3.49 9.55
C GLN A 189 -17.75 -4.10 9.58
N GLY A 190 -18.24 -4.60 8.42
CA GLY A 190 -19.59 -5.14 8.23
C GLY A 190 -20.66 -4.17 8.72
N THR A 191 -21.46 -3.57 7.85
CA THR A 191 -22.42 -2.53 8.27
C THR A 191 -23.69 -3.11 8.84
N GLU A 192 -24.03 -4.38 8.52
CA GLU A 192 -25.26 -5.01 9.01
C GLU A 192 -25.01 -6.38 9.66
N PRO A 193 -25.64 -6.68 10.79
CA PRO A 193 -25.58 -8.00 11.41
C PRO A 193 -26.14 -9.07 10.46
N GLY A 194 -25.27 -9.94 9.96
CA GLY A 194 -25.62 -11.05 9.07
C GLY A 194 -25.34 -10.84 7.59
N ALA A 195 -24.96 -9.64 7.15
CA ALA A 195 -24.43 -9.41 5.82
C ALA A 195 -22.94 -9.79 5.78
N THR A 196 -22.59 -10.82 5.02
CA THR A 196 -21.21 -11.21 4.77
C THR A 196 -20.90 -10.90 3.32
N VAL A 197 -19.97 -9.96 3.09
CA VAL A 197 -19.42 -9.68 1.76
C VAL A 197 -18.15 -10.49 1.61
N SER A 198 -18.02 -11.24 0.54
CA SER A 198 -16.82 -12.02 0.22
C SER A 198 -15.81 -11.20 -0.59
N LEU A 199 -14.54 -11.58 -0.50
CA LEU A 199 -13.49 -10.98 -1.34
C LEU A 199 -13.80 -11.15 -2.84
N ASP A 200 -14.40 -12.27 -3.25
CA ASP A 200 -14.76 -12.54 -4.64
C ASP A 200 -15.87 -11.60 -5.15
N GLU A 201 -16.86 -11.30 -4.32
CA GLU A 201 -17.91 -10.33 -4.65
C GLU A 201 -17.33 -8.91 -4.80
N ILE A 202 -16.44 -8.49 -3.89
CA ILE A 202 -15.73 -7.20 -4.00
C ILE A 202 -14.92 -7.14 -5.29
N CYS A 203 -14.15 -8.18 -5.60
CA CYS A 203 -13.35 -8.22 -6.84
C CYS A 203 -14.23 -8.14 -8.08
N ALA A 204 -15.36 -8.84 -8.10
CA ALA A 204 -16.30 -8.83 -9.21
C ALA A 204 -16.93 -7.43 -9.41
N GLU A 205 -17.34 -6.77 -8.33
CA GLU A 205 -17.94 -5.44 -8.37
C GLU A 205 -16.93 -4.37 -8.82
N ILE A 206 -15.71 -4.40 -8.29
CA ILE A 206 -14.64 -3.49 -8.71
C ILE A 206 -14.32 -3.69 -10.20
N ALA A 207 -14.19 -4.94 -10.65
CA ALA A 207 -13.92 -5.25 -12.03
C ALA A 207 -15.04 -4.77 -12.96
N TYR A 208 -16.31 -4.97 -12.57
CA TYR A 208 -17.47 -4.46 -13.28
C TYR A 208 -17.45 -2.92 -13.37
N PHE A 209 -17.24 -2.24 -12.25
CA PHE A 209 -17.16 -0.78 -12.19
C PHE A 209 -16.04 -0.22 -13.09
N VAL A 210 -14.83 -0.80 -13.02
CA VAL A 210 -13.69 -0.37 -13.82
C VAL A 210 -13.94 -0.61 -15.31
N ASN A 211 -14.39 -1.81 -15.69
CA ASN A 211 -14.66 -2.15 -17.10
C ASN A 211 -15.79 -1.30 -17.69
N SER A 212 -16.88 -1.10 -16.94
CA SER A 212 -17.97 -0.22 -17.35
C SER A 212 -17.52 1.23 -17.51
N GLY A 213 -16.70 1.71 -16.57
CA GLY A 213 -16.12 3.05 -16.64
C GLY A 213 -15.14 3.25 -17.80
N LEU A 214 -14.43 2.21 -18.25
CA LEU A 214 -13.53 2.28 -19.41
C LEU A 214 -14.26 2.14 -20.74
N SER A 215 -15.34 1.36 -20.80
CA SER A 215 -16.11 1.09 -22.03
C SER A 215 -17.30 2.02 -22.23
N GLY A 216 -17.78 2.67 -21.17
CA GLY A 216 -19.01 3.49 -21.19
C GLY A 216 -18.83 4.83 -21.90
N THR A 217 -19.92 5.28 -22.54
CA THR A 217 -20.00 6.64 -23.07
C THR A 217 -20.17 7.63 -21.92
N ARG A 218 -19.27 8.61 -21.82
CA ARG A 218 -19.39 9.69 -20.84
C ARG A 218 -20.53 10.62 -21.24
N VAL A 219 -21.45 10.85 -20.32
CA VAL A 219 -22.43 11.94 -20.44
C VAL A 219 -21.78 13.15 -19.82
N ASP A 220 -21.41 14.13 -20.64
CA ASP A 220 -20.91 15.39 -20.14
C ASP A 220 -22.08 16.18 -19.51
N PRO A 221 -21.87 16.80 -18.32
CA PRO A 221 -22.90 17.65 -17.73
C PRO A 221 -23.19 18.83 -18.69
N PRO A 222 -24.43 19.35 -18.69
CA PRO A 222 -24.75 20.54 -19.47
C PRO A 222 -23.78 21.66 -19.07
N THR A 223 -23.20 22.32 -20.06
CA THR A 223 -22.33 23.48 -19.86
C THR A 223 -23.17 24.64 -19.37
N GLU A 224 -23.34 24.76 -18.04
CA GLU A 224 -23.79 26.01 -17.44
C GLU A 224 -22.63 27.00 -17.47
N ASP A 225 -22.80 28.11 -18.12
CA ASP A 225 -21.83 29.20 -18.18
C ASP A 225 -21.38 29.62 -16.77
N GLY A 226 -20.14 29.30 -16.43
CA GLY A 226 -19.34 30.07 -15.49
C GLY A 226 -19.49 29.79 -13.99
N ALA A 227 -20.36 28.91 -13.49
CA ALA A 227 -20.53 28.69 -12.07
C ALA A 227 -19.99 27.32 -11.63
N GLY A 228 -18.91 27.30 -10.84
CA GLY A 228 -18.57 26.18 -9.97
C GLY A 228 -17.30 25.38 -10.25
N ARG A 229 -16.24 25.96 -10.80
CA ARG A 229 -14.92 25.32 -10.74
C ARG A 229 -14.33 25.51 -9.33
N ILE A 230 -14.41 24.48 -8.49
CA ILE A 230 -13.61 24.42 -7.26
C ILE A 230 -12.14 24.28 -7.70
N PRO A 231 -11.25 25.22 -7.36
CA PRO A 231 -9.83 25.08 -7.69
C PRO A 231 -9.28 23.88 -6.91
N LEU A 232 -8.81 22.88 -7.61
CA LEU A 232 -7.97 21.85 -7.01
C LEU A 232 -6.70 22.57 -6.52
N ALA A 233 -6.35 22.37 -5.24
CA ALA A 233 -5.18 22.99 -4.62
C ALA A 233 -3.95 22.75 -5.50
N ARG A 234 -3.38 23.83 -6.06
CA ARG A 234 -2.11 23.75 -6.78
C ARG A 234 -1.03 23.35 -5.80
N GLN A 235 -0.28 22.29 -6.14
CA GLN A 235 1.00 22.05 -5.52
C GLN A 235 1.91 23.24 -5.86
N GLU A 236 2.22 24.07 -4.85
CA GLU A 236 3.32 25.01 -4.94
C GLU A 236 4.61 24.20 -5.08
N ARG A 237 5.21 24.23 -6.27
CA ARG A 237 6.58 23.80 -6.46
C ARG A 237 7.45 24.79 -5.68
N SER A 238 7.93 24.36 -4.51
CA SER A 238 8.98 25.08 -3.79
C SER A 238 10.24 25.04 -4.66
N THR A 239 10.45 26.10 -5.40
CA THR A 239 11.77 26.43 -5.97
C THR A 239 12.65 26.88 -4.81
N VAL A 240 13.47 25.98 -4.32
CA VAL A 240 14.63 26.36 -3.51
C VAL A 240 15.63 26.96 -4.48
N GLU A 241 15.62 28.26 -4.64
CA GLU A 241 16.73 29.00 -5.20
C GLU A 241 17.88 28.94 -4.18
N ALA A 242 18.94 28.26 -4.57
CA ALA A 242 20.22 28.33 -3.90
C ALA A 242 20.82 29.71 -4.16
N ASP A 243 20.80 30.57 -3.17
CA ASP A 243 21.58 31.80 -3.18
C ASP A 243 22.99 31.45 -2.64
N VAL A 244 23.93 31.39 -3.56
CA VAL A 244 25.38 31.30 -3.27
C VAL A 244 25.95 32.69 -3.53
N SER A 245 26.26 33.39 -2.47
CA SER A 245 27.21 34.48 -2.46
C SER A 245 27.90 34.60 -1.11
#